data_c5698f621fe4b7477af0e8b9ae2e1847
#
_entry.id   c5698f621fe4b7477af0e8b9ae2e1847
#
_cell.length_a   1.000
_cell.length_b   1.000
_cell.length_c   1.000
_cell.angle_alpha   90.00
_cell.angle_beta   90.00
_cell.angle_gamma   90.00
#
_symmetry.space_group_name_H-M   'P 1'
#
loop_
_entity.id
_entity.type
_entity.pdbx_description
1 polymer ?
#
loop_
_entity_poly.entity_id
_entity_poly.type
_entity_poly.pdbx_seq_one_letter_code
_entity_poly.pdbx_strand_id
1 'polypeptide(L)'
;MSGIFATAARIAGGQHGRVAWHELIAAGIDRHTIQRWLEDGRLHRVHDGVYAVGHPGRSALADYMAAVLACGPGAALSHRAAAHALRLRPGAPPPPEVTVPTTAGRRRPGIVVHRVRSLHVLDVSTLDAIRITTVPRVLLDLAPSLSVAELSRACHEGWVHHRTTPRHVEACIARNPAKPGIAELHRALGADVTLSVLEDAFLALLEKHGLPAPRTNVDRHGDKVDCHWPELGLTVELLSYRFHASRVSFEADEARRRRSDHLAFTYGDVLERSAQTVAELTEAMG
;
A
#
# COMPACT_ATOMS: atom_id res chain seq x y z
N MET A 1 29.96 11.79 29.67
CA MET A 1 29.09 10.60 29.49
C MET A 1 29.46 9.89 28.22
N SER A 2 29.72 8.62 28.31
CA SER A 2 30.46 7.78 27.41
C SER A 2 29.88 7.81 25.98
N GLY A 3 30.75 8.03 24.97
CA GLY A 3 30.40 8.00 23.55
C GLY A 3 29.69 6.72 23.09
N ILE A 4 29.83 5.63 23.86
CA ILE A 4 29.18 4.34 23.62
C ILE A 4 27.64 4.42 23.81
N PHE A 5 27.13 5.10 24.85
CA PHE A 5 25.68 5.27 25.00
C PHE A 5 25.10 6.20 23.94
N ALA A 6 25.84 7.23 23.54
CA ALA A 6 25.45 8.09 22.43
C ALA A 6 25.32 7.30 21.09
N THR A 7 26.15 6.27 20.89
CA THR A 7 26.03 5.37 19.75
C THR A 7 24.73 4.57 19.79
N ALA A 8 24.37 3.98 20.94
CA ALA A 8 23.09 3.29 21.11
C ALA A 8 21.88 4.24 20.89
N ALA A 9 21.96 5.46 21.45
CA ALA A 9 20.94 6.47 21.27
C ALA A 9 20.78 6.92 19.83
N ARG A 10 21.86 7.05 19.07
CA ARG A 10 21.87 7.38 17.65
C ARG A 10 21.20 6.28 16.80
N ILE A 11 21.53 5.00 17.05
CA ILE A 11 20.88 3.86 16.38
C ILE A 11 19.39 3.88 16.66
N ALA A 12 19.01 3.97 17.93
CA ALA A 12 17.61 3.98 18.35
C ALA A 12 16.84 5.22 17.82
N GLY A 13 17.49 6.37 17.70
CA GLY A 13 16.92 7.59 17.12
C GLY A 13 16.42 7.40 15.69
N GLY A 14 17.10 6.59 14.89
CA GLY A 14 16.67 6.19 13.55
C GLY A 14 15.60 5.08 13.54
N GLN A 15 15.20 4.54 14.70
CA GLN A 15 14.34 3.36 14.83
C GLN A 15 13.24 3.55 15.90
N HIS A 16 12.61 4.72 15.93
CA HIS A 16 11.55 5.05 16.91
C HIS A 16 11.91 4.78 18.37
N GLY A 17 13.17 5.01 18.75
CA GLY A 17 13.68 4.75 20.08
C GLY A 17 13.92 3.27 20.38
N ARG A 18 13.97 2.41 19.38
CA ARG A 18 14.17 0.96 19.53
C ARG A 18 15.52 0.54 19.00
N VAL A 19 16.11 -0.50 19.62
CA VAL A 19 17.38 -1.09 19.19
C VAL A 19 17.37 -2.58 19.49
N ALA A 20 17.90 -3.37 18.56
CA ALA A 20 18.07 -4.81 18.77
C ALA A 20 19.42 -5.13 19.44
N TRP A 21 19.45 -6.22 20.20
CA TRP A 21 20.67 -6.71 20.85
C TRP A 21 21.84 -6.89 19.87
N HIS A 22 21.57 -7.47 18.70
CA HIS A 22 22.61 -7.70 17.70
C HIS A 22 23.18 -6.40 17.12
N GLU A 23 22.39 -5.32 17.05
CA GLU A 23 22.86 -4.01 16.61
C GLU A 23 23.77 -3.36 17.67
N LEU A 24 23.44 -3.52 18.96
CA LEU A 24 24.31 -3.09 20.04
C LEU A 24 25.65 -3.83 20.04
N ILE A 25 25.64 -5.14 19.87
CA ILE A 25 26.86 -5.95 19.76
C ILE A 25 27.69 -5.55 18.54
N ALA A 26 27.04 -5.37 17.38
CA ALA A 26 27.72 -4.93 16.16
C ALA A 26 28.33 -3.52 16.29
N ALA A 27 27.76 -2.68 17.15
CA ALA A 27 28.28 -1.36 17.51
C ALA A 27 29.40 -1.41 18.59
N GLY A 28 29.86 -2.59 18.97
CA GLY A 28 30.92 -2.79 19.95
C GLY A 28 30.48 -2.67 21.42
N ILE A 29 29.18 -2.73 21.69
CA ILE A 29 28.63 -2.64 23.04
C ILE A 29 28.49 -4.06 23.60
N ASP A 30 29.30 -4.37 24.61
CA ASP A 30 29.35 -5.72 25.18
C ASP A 30 28.09 -6.02 26.05
N ARG A 31 27.88 -7.32 26.31
CA ARG A 31 26.72 -7.81 27.06
C ARG A 31 26.66 -7.30 28.49
N HIS A 32 27.80 -7.06 29.15
CA HIS A 32 27.83 -6.56 30.53
C HIS A 32 27.39 -5.10 30.59
N THR A 33 27.80 -4.30 29.61
CA THR A 33 27.35 -2.91 29.45
C THR A 33 25.84 -2.85 29.18
N ILE A 34 25.30 -3.73 28.31
CA ILE A 34 23.86 -3.83 28.04
C ILE A 34 23.11 -4.19 29.33
N GLN A 35 23.60 -5.19 30.09
CA GLN A 35 22.98 -5.61 31.34
C GLN A 35 22.96 -4.47 32.39
N ARG A 36 24.07 -3.76 32.55
CA ARG A 36 24.16 -2.60 33.44
C ARG A 36 23.17 -1.50 33.03
N TRP A 37 23.02 -1.23 31.71
CA TRP A 37 22.08 -0.23 31.24
C TRP A 37 20.60 -0.63 31.46
N LEU A 38 20.32 -1.92 31.51
CA LEU A 38 19.00 -2.42 31.90
C LEU A 38 18.76 -2.20 33.40
N GLU A 39 19.76 -2.45 34.25
CA GLU A 39 19.72 -2.23 35.70
C GLU A 39 19.62 -0.74 36.02
N ASP A 40 20.37 0.11 35.33
CA ASP A 40 20.36 1.58 35.50
C ASP A 40 19.11 2.24 34.87
N GLY A 41 18.21 1.51 34.21
CA GLY A 41 17.05 2.07 33.57
C GLY A 41 17.34 2.91 32.31
N ARG A 42 18.50 2.79 31.72
CA ARG A 42 18.87 3.44 30.44
C ARG A 42 18.36 2.66 29.25
N LEU A 43 18.17 1.36 29.39
CA LEU A 43 17.49 0.48 28.45
C LEU A 43 16.30 -0.16 29.13
N HIS A 44 15.21 -0.31 28.38
CA HIS A 44 14.00 -1.00 28.82
C HIS A 44 13.70 -2.14 27.85
N ARG A 45 13.52 -3.36 28.36
CA ARG A 45 13.19 -4.52 27.53
C ARG A 45 11.76 -4.37 26.96
N VAL A 46 11.64 -4.43 25.65
CA VAL A 46 10.36 -4.40 24.93
C VAL A 46 9.98 -5.80 24.46
N HIS A 47 10.90 -6.46 23.81
CA HIS A 47 10.82 -7.88 23.45
C HIS A 47 12.14 -8.57 23.76
N ASP A 48 12.18 -9.88 23.57
CA ASP A 48 13.40 -10.65 23.72
C ASP A 48 14.46 -10.16 22.70
N GLY A 49 15.57 -9.63 23.20
CA GLY A 49 16.63 -9.02 22.40
C GLY A 49 16.29 -7.67 21.75
N VAL A 50 15.22 -7.00 22.18
CA VAL A 50 14.87 -5.65 21.70
C VAL A 50 14.60 -4.72 22.87
N TYR A 51 15.19 -3.52 22.82
CA TYR A 51 15.18 -2.55 23.89
C TYR A 51 14.68 -1.18 23.42
N ALA A 52 14.03 -0.44 24.34
CA ALA A 52 13.86 1.00 24.21
C ALA A 52 15.05 1.70 24.86
N VAL A 53 15.57 2.75 24.23
CA VAL A 53 16.69 3.55 24.76
C VAL A 53 16.15 4.79 25.44
N GLY A 54 16.55 5.01 26.67
CA GLY A 54 16.13 6.15 27.50
C GLY A 54 14.71 5.96 28.02
N HIS A 55 13.71 6.60 27.41
CA HIS A 55 12.31 6.50 27.84
C HIS A 55 11.56 5.38 27.10
N PRO A 56 10.76 4.55 27.77
CA PRO A 56 9.97 3.49 27.12
C PRO A 56 8.72 4.04 26.39
N GLY A 57 8.86 5.21 25.74
CA GLY A 57 7.77 5.87 25.01
C GLY A 57 7.03 4.89 24.11
N ARG A 58 5.70 4.89 24.19
CA ARG A 58 4.83 4.01 23.39
C ARG A 58 4.19 4.81 22.26
N SER A 59 4.37 4.33 21.07
CA SER A 59 3.61 4.74 19.89
C SER A 59 3.41 3.52 19.01
N ALA A 60 2.42 3.55 18.16
CA ALA A 60 2.17 2.44 17.21
C ALA A 60 3.42 2.11 16.39
N LEU A 61 4.11 3.13 15.85
CA LEU A 61 5.31 2.93 15.05
C LEU A 61 6.47 2.37 15.88
N ALA A 62 6.62 2.79 17.15
CA ALA A 62 7.64 2.23 18.04
C ALA A 62 7.37 0.75 18.38
N ASP A 63 6.11 0.38 18.59
CA ASP A 63 5.71 -1.01 18.85
C ASP A 63 5.88 -1.87 17.57
N TYR A 64 5.58 -1.33 16.38
CA TYR A 64 5.79 -1.99 15.10
C TYR A 64 7.28 -2.19 14.80
N MET A 65 8.11 -1.18 15.03
CA MET A 65 9.57 -1.28 14.89
C MET A 65 10.12 -2.37 15.82
N ALA A 66 9.70 -2.36 17.09
CA ALA A 66 10.13 -3.36 18.07
C ALA A 66 9.76 -4.79 17.63
N ALA A 67 8.57 -4.98 17.06
CA ALA A 67 8.11 -6.28 16.57
C ALA A 67 8.92 -6.77 15.36
N VAL A 68 9.22 -5.89 14.40
CA VAL A 68 10.06 -6.23 13.24
C VAL A 68 11.46 -6.60 13.70
N LEU A 69 12.09 -5.80 14.57
CA LEU A 69 13.40 -6.08 15.15
C LEU A 69 13.41 -7.42 15.93
N ALA A 70 12.38 -7.70 16.72
CA ALA A 70 12.26 -8.95 17.48
C ALA A 70 12.13 -10.19 16.59
N CYS A 71 11.55 -10.04 15.41
CA CYS A 71 11.42 -11.13 14.44
C CYS A 71 12.71 -11.37 13.63
N GLY A 72 13.67 -10.45 13.69
CA GLY A 72 15.00 -10.60 13.11
C GLY A 72 15.11 -10.25 11.62
N PRO A 73 16.27 -10.51 11.02
CA PRO A 73 16.56 -10.14 9.64
C PRO A 73 15.55 -10.72 8.65
N GLY A 74 15.17 -9.89 7.67
CA GLY A 74 14.19 -10.28 6.64
C GLY A 74 12.73 -10.15 7.05
N ALA A 75 12.42 -9.95 8.35
CA ALA A 75 11.09 -9.68 8.83
C ALA A 75 10.56 -8.35 8.28
N ALA A 76 9.24 -8.28 8.00
CA ALA A 76 8.57 -7.07 7.57
C ALA A 76 7.22 -6.93 8.24
N LEU A 77 6.86 -5.72 8.67
CA LEU A 77 5.51 -5.39 9.12
C LEU A 77 4.51 -5.72 8.01
N SER A 78 3.37 -6.32 8.34
CA SER A 78 2.45 -6.86 7.33
C SER A 78 0.99 -6.84 7.81
N HIS A 79 0.07 -7.29 6.95
CA HIS A 79 -1.35 -7.46 7.27
C HIS A 79 -1.99 -6.20 7.89
N ARG A 80 -2.74 -6.34 8.99
CA ARG A 80 -3.48 -5.23 9.61
C ARG A 80 -2.57 -4.15 10.18
N ALA A 81 -1.42 -4.53 10.75
CA ALA A 81 -0.45 -3.58 11.28
C ALA A 81 0.17 -2.72 10.17
N ALA A 82 0.50 -3.34 9.03
CA ALA A 82 0.97 -2.62 7.86
C ALA A 82 -0.13 -1.74 7.25
N ALA A 83 -1.37 -2.24 7.18
CA ALA A 83 -2.50 -1.46 6.68
C ALA A 83 -2.75 -0.21 7.54
N HIS A 84 -2.65 -0.33 8.86
CA HIS A 84 -2.74 0.81 9.77
C HIS A 84 -1.58 1.81 9.55
N ALA A 85 -0.34 1.33 9.49
CA ALA A 85 0.84 2.18 9.30
C ALA A 85 0.79 2.92 7.95
N LEU A 86 0.31 2.27 6.89
CA LEU A 86 0.13 2.80 5.54
C LEU A 86 -1.19 3.60 5.37
N ARG A 87 -1.98 3.77 6.43
CA ARG A 87 -3.27 4.48 6.40
C ARG A 87 -4.30 3.89 5.42
N LEU A 88 -4.20 2.60 5.11
CA LEU A 88 -5.18 1.91 4.27
C LEU A 88 -6.48 1.59 5.01
N ARG A 89 -6.45 1.60 6.34
CA ARG A 89 -7.61 1.37 7.20
C ARG A 89 -7.60 2.31 8.40
N PRO A 90 -8.71 3.01 8.66
CA PRO A 90 -8.85 3.83 9.86
C PRO A 90 -9.01 2.95 11.10
N GLY A 91 -8.82 3.53 12.27
CA GLY A 91 -9.06 2.90 13.56
C GLY A 91 -7.86 2.88 14.50
N ALA A 92 -8.03 2.23 15.63
CA ALA A 92 -6.97 2.08 16.62
C ALA A 92 -5.85 1.16 16.09
N PRO A 93 -4.59 1.38 16.50
CA PRO A 93 -3.48 0.52 16.10
C PRO A 93 -3.74 -0.94 16.49
N PRO A 94 -3.75 -1.87 15.53
CA PRO A 94 -3.85 -3.29 15.86
C PRO A 94 -2.54 -3.80 16.49
N PRO A 95 -2.57 -4.97 17.14
CA PRO A 95 -1.34 -5.67 17.54
C PRO A 95 -0.38 -5.79 16.37
N PRO A 96 0.94 -5.73 16.61
CA PRO A 96 1.94 -5.92 15.56
C PRO A 96 1.77 -7.24 14.83
N GLU A 97 1.72 -7.18 13.50
CA GLU A 97 1.70 -8.35 12.59
C GLU A 97 2.91 -8.29 11.68
N VAL A 98 3.69 -9.36 11.68
CA VAL A 98 4.99 -9.42 10.98
C VAL A 98 5.07 -10.66 10.11
N THR A 99 5.43 -10.48 8.84
CA THR A 99 5.76 -11.60 7.93
C THR A 99 7.26 -11.88 8.00
N VAL A 100 7.61 -13.15 8.19
CA VAL A 100 9.01 -13.61 8.24
C VAL A 100 9.26 -14.65 7.13
N PRO A 101 10.40 -14.56 6.40
CA PRO A 101 10.76 -15.52 5.35
C PRO A 101 11.40 -16.77 5.95
N THR A 102 10.65 -17.49 6.79
CA THR A 102 11.08 -18.75 7.40
C THR A 102 9.88 -19.63 7.70
N THR A 103 10.05 -20.93 7.59
CA THR A 103 9.03 -21.92 7.95
C THR A 103 9.14 -22.38 9.41
N ALA A 104 10.27 -22.11 10.05
CA ALA A 104 10.54 -22.41 11.45
C ALA A 104 10.62 -21.16 12.32
N GLY A 105 10.46 -21.30 13.62
CA GLY A 105 10.66 -20.21 14.56
C GLY A 105 9.75 -20.29 15.79
N ARG A 106 10.16 -19.56 16.84
CA ARG A 106 9.43 -19.49 18.12
C ARG A 106 8.24 -18.54 18.02
N ARG A 107 7.20 -18.77 18.85
CA ARG A 107 6.17 -17.77 19.10
C ARG A 107 6.79 -16.55 19.76
N ARG A 108 6.30 -15.38 19.39
CA ARG A 108 6.70 -14.09 19.95
C ARG A 108 5.51 -13.50 20.71
N PRO A 109 5.52 -13.45 22.05
CA PRO A 109 4.40 -12.87 22.79
C PRO A 109 4.12 -11.42 22.32
N GLY A 110 2.85 -11.10 22.12
CA GLY A 110 2.43 -9.77 21.66
C GLY A 110 2.63 -9.49 20.16
N ILE A 111 3.14 -10.44 19.37
CA ILE A 111 3.35 -10.29 17.92
C ILE A 111 2.65 -11.43 17.19
N VAL A 112 1.83 -11.10 16.20
CA VAL A 112 1.27 -12.08 15.26
C VAL A 112 2.30 -12.32 14.16
N VAL A 113 2.80 -13.55 14.06
CA VAL A 113 3.87 -13.92 13.11
C VAL A 113 3.31 -14.76 11.96
N HIS A 114 3.37 -14.22 10.76
CA HIS A 114 3.04 -14.91 9.51
C HIS A 114 4.32 -15.46 8.87
N ARG A 115 4.32 -16.76 8.54
CA ARG A 115 5.50 -17.42 7.98
C ARG A 115 5.29 -17.70 6.50
N VAL A 116 6.29 -17.37 5.71
CA VAL A 116 6.33 -17.62 4.26
C VAL A 116 7.66 -18.26 3.89
N ARG A 117 7.70 -19.01 2.80
CA ARG A 117 8.98 -19.57 2.31
C ARG A 117 9.95 -18.48 1.86
N SER A 118 9.42 -17.47 1.21
CA SER A 118 10.18 -16.30 0.75
C SER A 118 9.30 -15.07 0.74
N LEU A 119 9.92 -13.91 0.88
CA LEU A 119 9.28 -12.61 0.71
C LEU A 119 10.03 -11.90 -0.41
N HIS A 120 9.34 -11.73 -1.55
CA HIS A 120 9.95 -11.15 -2.74
C HIS A 120 10.38 -9.70 -2.49
N VAL A 121 11.51 -9.28 -3.04
CA VAL A 121 12.06 -7.92 -2.84
C VAL A 121 11.06 -6.82 -3.28
N LEU A 122 10.32 -7.05 -4.36
CA LEU A 122 9.29 -6.11 -4.84
C LEU A 122 8.00 -6.11 -3.98
N ASP A 123 7.87 -7.00 -3.01
CA ASP A 123 6.75 -7.04 -2.07
C ASP A 123 7.10 -6.36 -0.74
N VAL A 124 8.27 -5.75 -0.64
CA VAL A 124 8.78 -5.09 0.57
C VAL A 124 9.24 -3.68 0.27
N SER A 125 9.02 -2.79 1.22
CA SER A 125 9.42 -1.39 1.20
C SER A 125 9.89 -0.97 2.60
N THR A 126 10.11 0.32 2.80
CA THR A 126 10.41 0.92 4.09
C THR A 126 9.49 2.12 4.32
N LEU A 127 8.89 2.20 5.50
CA LEU A 127 8.11 3.33 5.97
C LEU A 127 8.70 3.79 7.30
N ASP A 128 9.15 5.04 7.39
CA ASP A 128 9.74 5.62 8.60
C ASP A 128 10.77 4.66 9.26
N ALA A 129 11.71 4.16 8.47
CA ALA A 129 12.71 3.16 8.84
C ALA A 129 12.19 1.75 9.18
N ILE A 130 10.88 1.53 9.25
CA ILE A 130 10.29 0.20 9.47
C ILE A 130 10.24 -0.55 8.15
N ARG A 131 10.85 -1.75 8.10
CA ARG A 131 10.67 -2.65 6.97
C ARG A 131 9.23 -3.15 6.95
N ILE A 132 8.51 -2.94 5.83
CA ILE A 132 7.07 -3.16 5.71
C ILE A 132 6.74 -3.82 4.37
N THR A 133 5.66 -4.58 4.29
CA THR A 133 5.16 -5.05 3.00
C THR A 133 4.54 -3.90 2.20
N THR A 134 4.70 -3.93 0.87
CA THR A 134 4.13 -2.91 -0.03
C THR A 134 2.61 -2.91 0.00
N VAL A 135 1.98 -1.81 -0.40
CA VAL A 135 0.51 -1.70 -0.45
C VAL A 135 -0.14 -2.84 -1.22
N PRO A 136 0.30 -3.21 -2.46
CA PRO A 136 -0.26 -4.36 -3.16
C PRO A 136 -0.19 -5.65 -2.35
N ARG A 137 0.93 -5.86 -1.64
CA ARG A 137 1.10 -7.04 -0.82
C ARG A 137 0.22 -7.01 0.43
N VAL A 138 0.05 -5.88 1.07
CA VAL A 138 -0.88 -5.72 2.21
C VAL A 138 -2.31 -6.00 1.78
N LEU A 139 -2.76 -5.48 0.64
CA LEU A 139 -4.09 -5.76 0.10
C LEU A 139 -4.32 -7.25 -0.13
N LEU A 140 -3.32 -7.93 -0.71
CA LEU A 140 -3.36 -9.37 -0.92
C LEU A 140 -3.36 -10.17 0.40
N ASP A 141 -2.58 -9.75 1.40
CA ASP A 141 -2.53 -10.38 2.71
C ASP A 141 -3.84 -10.17 3.52
N LEU A 142 -4.57 -9.08 3.28
CA LEU A 142 -5.86 -8.79 3.92
C LEU A 142 -7.05 -9.45 3.24
N ALA A 143 -6.93 -9.81 1.96
CA ALA A 143 -8.03 -10.31 1.15
C ALA A 143 -8.81 -11.50 1.76
N PRO A 144 -8.17 -12.45 2.48
CA PRO A 144 -8.90 -13.55 3.12
C PRO A 144 -9.74 -13.14 4.33
N SER A 145 -9.52 -11.96 4.90
CA SER A 145 -10.10 -11.54 6.18
C SER A 145 -11.04 -10.34 6.09
N LEU A 146 -11.11 -9.70 4.93
CA LEU A 146 -11.97 -8.53 4.70
C LEU A 146 -13.12 -8.86 3.76
N SER A 147 -14.24 -8.19 3.95
CA SER A 147 -15.30 -8.13 2.95
C SER A 147 -14.82 -7.41 1.69
N VAL A 148 -15.46 -7.69 0.55
CA VAL A 148 -15.16 -6.99 -0.72
C VAL A 148 -15.27 -5.47 -0.57
N ALA A 149 -16.26 -4.97 0.17
CA ALA A 149 -16.45 -3.54 0.39
C ALA A 149 -15.34 -2.91 1.24
N GLU A 150 -14.84 -3.60 2.28
CA GLU A 150 -13.70 -3.13 3.08
C GLU A 150 -12.40 -3.17 2.29
N LEU A 151 -12.22 -4.21 1.48
CA LEU A 151 -11.05 -4.37 0.62
C LEU A 151 -11.03 -3.31 -0.48
N SER A 152 -12.18 -2.98 -1.07
CA SER A 152 -12.32 -1.92 -2.05
C SER A 152 -11.95 -0.55 -1.47
N ARG A 153 -12.40 -0.25 -0.24
CA ARG A 153 -11.98 0.96 0.47
C ARG A 153 -10.47 0.98 0.73
N ALA A 154 -9.88 -0.14 1.13
CA ALA A 154 -8.43 -0.22 1.32
C ALA A 154 -7.65 -0.05 0.00
N CYS A 155 -8.18 -0.53 -1.13
CA CYS A 155 -7.64 -0.27 -2.46
C CYS A 155 -7.69 1.23 -2.80
N HIS A 156 -8.82 1.89 -2.52
CA HIS A 156 -8.98 3.33 -2.68
C HIS A 156 -7.93 4.13 -1.89
N GLU A 157 -7.79 3.84 -0.58
CA GLU A 157 -6.78 4.51 0.26
C GLU A 157 -5.35 4.24 -0.24
N GLY A 158 -5.08 3.03 -0.70
CA GLY A 158 -3.81 2.66 -1.33
C GLY A 158 -3.53 3.47 -2.58
N TRP A 159 -4.57 3.78 -3.33
CA TRP A 159 -4.49 4.67 -4.47
C TRP A 159 -4.20 6.12 -4.01
N VAL A 160 -5.06 6.69 -3.18
CA VAL A 160 -4.99 8.11 -2.75
C VAL A 160 -3.65 8.44 -2.09
N HIS A 161 -3.19 7.59 -1.17
CA HIS A 161 -2.00 7.87 -0.38
C HIS A 161 -0.70 7.33 -0.97
N HIS A 162 -0.75 6.30 -1.82
CA HIS A 162 0.44 5.58 -2.29
C HIS A 162 0.49 5.38 -3.81
N ARG A 163 -0.47 5.92 -4.57
CA ARG A 163 -0.59 5.77 -6.03
C ARG A 163 -0.54 4.30 -6.49
N THR A 164 -1.13 3.41 -5.68
CA THR A 164 -1.16 1.98 -5.98
C THR A 164 -2.27 1.69 -6.97
N THR A 165 -1.92 1.32 -8.18
CA THR A 165 -2.86 1.00 -9.25
C THR A 165 -3.26 -0.47 -9.25
N PRO A 166 -4.38 -0.87 -9.90
CA PRO A 166 -4.72 -2.27 -10.12
C PRO A 166 -3.58 -3.09 -10.75
N ARG A 167 -2.82 -2.50 -11.68
CA ARG A 167 -1.65 -3.14 -12.29
C ARG A 167 -0.57 -3.53 -11.27
N HIS A 168 -0.33 -2.68 -10.26
CA HIS A 168 0.62 -3.01 -9.18
C HIS A 168 0.12 -4.19 -8.36
N VAL A 169 -1.20 -4.26 -8.11
CA VAL A 169 -1.83 -5.37 -7.37
C VAL A 169 -1.74 -6.66 -8.18
N GLU A 170 -2.05 -6.63 -9.48
CA GLU A 170 -1.92 -7.78 -10.37
C GLU A 170 -0.48 -8.31 -10.44
N ALA A 171 0.50 -7.42 -10.54
CA ALA A 171 1.91 -7.82 -10.53
C ALA A 171 2.29 -8.49 -9.19
N CYS A 172 1.69 -8.07 -8.06
CA CYS A 172 1.89 -8.72 -6.77
C CYS A 172 1.19 -10.10 -6.72
N ILE A 173 -0.03 -10.22 -7.23
CA ILE A 173 -0.77 -11.49 -7.34
C ILE A 173 0.03 -12.49 -8.18
N ALA A 174 0.55 -12.07 -9.34
CA ALA A 174 1.36 -12.92 -10.22
C ALA A 174 2.61 -13.50 -9.52
N ARG A 175 3.21 -12.75 -8.60
CA ARG A 175 4.32 -13.24 -7.75
C ARG A 175 3.88 -14.16 -6.61
N ASN A 176 2.59 -14.15 -6.26
CA ASN A 176 2.03 -14.83 -5.10
C ASN A 176 0.76 -15.64 -5.45
N PRO A 177 0.76 -16.50 -6.49
CA PRO A 177 -0.45 -17.09 -7.05
C PRO A 177 -1.17 -18.07 -6.11
N ALA A 178 -0.48 -18.58 -5.09
CA ALA A 178 -1.05 -19.50 -4.12
C ALA A 178 -1.66 -18.81 -2.87
N LYS A 179 -1.72 -17.48 -2.84
CA LYS A 179 -2.33 -16.75 -1.73
C LYS A 179 -3.86 -16.89 -1.78
N PRO A 180 -4.52 -17.10 -0.62
CA PRO A 180 -5.98 -17.09 -0.56
C PRO A 180 -6.52 -15.65 -0.74
N GLY A 181 -7.79 -15.53 -1.16
CA GLY A 181 -8.49 -14.25 -1.26
C GLY A 181 -8.25 -13.48 -2.57
N ILE A 182 -7.56 -14.07 -3.56
CA ILE A 182 -7.31 -13.42 -4.86
C ILE A 182 -8.62 -13.08 -5.57
N ALA A 183 -9.62 -13.96 -5.52
CA ALA A 183 -10.92 -13.71 -6.15
C ALA A 183 -11.68 -12.53 -5.49
N GLU A 184 -11.57 -12.42 -4.17
CA GLU A 184 -12.12 -11.30 -3.40
C GLU A 184 -11.42 -10.00 -3.76
N LEU A 185 -10.09 -10.03 -3.91
CA LEU A 185 -9.30 -8.86 -4.30
C LEU A 185 -9.63 -8.42 -5.73
N HIS A 186 -9.78 -9.33 -6.68
CA HIS A 186 -10.23 -8.98 -8.03
C HIS A 186 -11.62 -8.35 -8.03
N ARG A 187 -12.55 -8.88 -7.22
CA ARG A 187 -13.89 -8.26 -7.06
C ARG A 187 -13.81 -6.86 -6.47
N ALA A 188 -12.92 -6.65 -5.49
CA ALA A 188 -12.72 -5.35 -4.87
C ALA A 188 -12.12 -4.31 -5.83
N LEU A 189 -11.18 -4.72 -6.68
CA LEU A 189 -10.60 -3.86 -7.71
C LEU A 189 -11.60 -3.46 -8.80
N GLY A 190 -12.61 -4.29 -9.03
CA GLY A 190 -13.68 -4.02 -10.01
C GLY A 190 -14.94 -3.39 -9.41
N ALA A 191 -14.96 -3.01 -8.13
CA ALA A 191 -16.12 -2.43 -7.49
C ALA A 191 -16.29 -0.92 -7.84
N ASP A 192 -17.52 -0.41 -7.75
CA ASP A 192 -17.89 0.96 -8.14
C ASP A 192 -17.09 2.06 -7.39
N VAL A 193 -16.58 1.76 -6.19
CA VAL A 193 -15.70 2.68 -5.44
C VAL A 193 -14.40 2.98 -6.20
N THR A 194 -13.88 2.03 -6.97
CA THR A 194 -12.67 2.26 -7.79
C THR A 194 -12.97 3.08 -9.04
N LEU A 195 -14.18 2.99 -9.58
CA LEU A 195 -14.61 3.80 -10.72
C LEU A 195 -14.74 5.28 -10.30
N SER A 196 -15.40 5.56 -9.18
CA SER A 196 -15.52 6.91 -8.60
C SER A 196 -14.14 7.57 -8.38
N VAL A 197 -13.14 6.80 -7.96
CA VAL A 197 -11.75 7.30 -7.81
C VAL A 197 -11.13 7.68 -9.14
N LEU A 198 -11.37 6.90 -10.18
CA LEU A 198 -10.87 7.20 -11.52
C LEU A 198 -11.55 8.46 -12.08
N GLU A 199 -12.85 8.61 -11.84
CA GLU A 199 -13.61 9.80 -12.17
C GLU A 199 -13.04 11.05 -11.47
N ASP A 200 -12.84 10.99 -10.15
CA ASP A 200 -12.26 12.08 -9.36
C ASP A 200 -10.86 12.46 -9.82
N ALA A 201 -10.01 11.46 -10.10
CA ALA A 201 -8.66 11.69 -10.60
C ALA A 201 -8.65 12.30 -12.00
N PHE A 202 -9.58 11.89 -12.86
CA PHE A 202 -9.73 12.44 -14.20
C PHE A 202 -10.20 13.90 -14.15
N LEU A 203 -11.19 14.22 -13.33
CA LEU A 203 -11.65 15.59 -13.13
C LEU A 203 -10.54 16.51 -12.58
N ALA A 204 -9.78 16.02 -11.59
CA ALA A 204 -8.61 16.75 -11.07
C ALA A 204 -7.51 16.96 -12.13
N LEU A 205 -7.33 16.00 -13.05
CA LEU A 205 -6.41 16.13 -14.18
C LEU A 205 -6.85 17.25 -15.13
N LEU A 206 -8.13 17.31 -15.47
CA LEU A 206 -8.71 18.36 -16.31
C LEU A 206 -8.51 19.75 -15.67
N GLU A 207 -8.88 19.89 -14.40
CA GLU A 207 -8.73 21.14 -13.64
C GLU A 207 -7.27 21.62 -13.62
N LYS A 208 -6.33 20.73 -13.30
CA LYS A 208 -4.90 21.01 -13.24
C LYS A 208 -4.35 21.57 -14.58
N HIS A 209 -4.88 21.12 -15.70
CA HIS A 209 -4.42 21.50 -17.04
C HIS A 209 -5.32 22.55 -17.72
N GLY A 210 -6.31 23.10 -17.00
CA GLY A 210 -7.21 24.14 -17.51
C GLY A 210 -8.13 23.66 -18.63
N LEU A 211 -8.39 22.35 -18.72
CA LEU A 211 -9.34 21.79 -19.67
C LEU A 211 -10.79 21.96 -19.17
N PRO A 212 -11.76 22.15 -20.09
CA PRO A 212 -13.16 22.37 -19.68
C PRO A 212 -13.73 21.17 -18.92
N ALA A 213 -14.53 21.46 -17.91
CA ALA A 213 -15.19 20.41 -17.13
C ALA A 213 -16.30 19.73 -17.95
N PRO A 214 -16.41 18.38 -17.92
CA PRO A 214 -17.48 17.65 -18.59
C PRO A 214 -18.80 17.69 -17.80
N ARG A 215 -19.89 17.29 -18.45
CA ARG A 215 -21.06 16.74 -17.77
C ARG A 215 -20.77 15.29 -17.43
N THR A 216 -20.92 14.90 -16.16
CA THR A 216 -20.62 13.55 -15.69
C THR A 216 -21.88 12.69 -15.59
N ASN A 217 -21.73 11.38 -15.76
CA ASN A 217 -22.79 10.38 -15.61
C ASN A 217 -24.05 10.68 -16.46
N VAL A 218 -23.86 11.02 -17.72
CA VAL A 218 -24.94 11.44 -18.65
C VAL A 218 -25.52 10.22 -19.37
N ASP A 219 -26.85 10.16 -19.46
CA ASP A 219 -27.54 9.19 -20.33
C ASP A 219 -27.54 9.73 -21.78
N ARG A 220 -26.95 8.98 -22.69
CA ARG A 220 -26.88 9.33 -24.10
C ARG A 220 -27.35 8.15 -24.94
N HIS A 221 -28.55 8.29 -25.51
CA HIS A 221 -29.18 7.26 -26.36
C HIS A 221 -29.39 5.89 -25.66
N GLY A 222 -29.60 5.89 -24.32
CA GLY A 222 -29.78 4.68 -23.53
C GLY A 222 -28.47 4.06 -23.00
N ASP A 223 -27.31 4.65 -23.33
CA ASP A 223 -26.02 4.30 -22.75
C ASP A 223 -25.56 5.38 -21.74
N LYS A 224 -25.16 4.96 -20.56
CA LYS A 224 -24.59 5.83 -19.54
C LYS A 224 -23.13 6.07 -19.83
N VAL A 225 -22.74 7.34 -20.04
CA VAL A 225 -21.36 7.75 -20.31
C VAL A 225 -20.79 8.54 -19.12
N ASP A 226 -19.50 8.29 -18.80
CA ASP A 226 -18.88 8.87 -17.60
C ASP A 226 -18.66 10.37 -17.75
N CYS A 227 -18.13 10.84 -18.90
CA CYS A 227 -17.89 12.25 -19.16
C CYS A 227 -18.34 12.63 -20.59
N HIS A 228 -19.00 13.78 -20.71
CA HIS A 228 -19.52 14.31 -21.98
C HIS A 228 -19.37 15.83 -22.07
N TRP A 229 -18.88 16.32 -23.21
CA TRP A 229 -18.84 17.73 -23.60
C TRP A 229 -19.80 17.96 -24.79
N PRO A 230 -21.02 18.41 -24.54
CA PRO A 230 -22.03 18.59 -25.59
C PRO A 230 -21.58 19.55 -26.69
N GLU A 231 -20.88 20.62 -26.31
CA GLU A 231 -20.42 21.68 -27.21
C GLU A 231 -19.33 21.19 -28.19
N LEU A 232 -18.59 20.17 -27.78
CA LEU A 232 -17.50 19.54 -28.56
C LEU A 232 -17.93 18.23 -29.22
N GLY A 233 -19.11 17.71 -28.87
CA GLY A 233 -19.53 16.38 -29.28
C GLY A 233 -18.69 15.24 -28.68
N LEU A 234 -17.75 15.55 -27.79
CA LEU A 234 -16.80 14.61 -27.23
C LEU A 234 -17.38 13.82 -26.05
N THR A 235 -17.11 12.54 -26.03
CA THR A 235 -17.45 11.61 -24.95
C THR A 235 -16.22 10.88 -24.47
N VAL A 236 -16.07 10.72 -23.15
CA VAL A 236 -15.01 9.94 -22.54
C VAL A 236 -15.60 8.88 -21.64
N GLU A 237 -15.17 7.63 -21.80
CA GLU A 237 -15.43 6.54 -20.87
C GLU A 237 -14.18 6.28 -20.02
N LEU A 238 -14.39 6.05 -18.72
CA LEU A 238 -13.36 5.72 -17.75
C LEU A 238 -13.41 4.22 -17.46
N LEU A 239 -12.47 3.49 -18.06
CA LEU A 239 -12.45 2.04 -18.01
C LEU A 239 -11.91 1.54 -16.69
N SER A 240 -12.78 1.04 -15.82
CA SER A 240 -12.37 0.29 -14.64
C SER A 240 -11.82 -1.09 -15.03
N TYR A 241 -11.09 -1.72 -14.11
CA TYR A 241 -10.48 -3.05 -14.30
C TYR A 241 -11.42 -4.16 -14.83
N ARG A 242 -12.74 -4.00 -14.64
CA ARG A 242 -13.75 -4.96 -15.12
C ARG A 242 -13.71 -5.23 -16.63
N PHE A 243 -13.29 -4.26 -17.43
CA PHE A 243 -13.33 -4.39 -18.89
C PHE A 243 -12.22 -5.25 -19.50
N HIS A 244 -11.13 -5.52 -18.77
CA HIS A 244 -10.05 -6.33 -19.29
C HIS A 244 -10.20 -7.85 -19.06
N ALA A 245 -11.18 -8.29 -18.28
CA ALA A 245 -11.32 -9.69 -17.88
C ALA A 245 -12.28 -10.54 -18.74
N SER A 246 -13.04 -9.96 -19.67
CA SER A 246 -13.94 -10.74 -20.54
C SER A 246 -13.70 -10.51 -22.02
N ARG A 247 -13.51 -11.62 -22.74
CA ARG A 247 -13.34 -11.66 -24.21
C ARG A 247 -14.57 -11.14 -24.98
N VAL A 248 -15.72 -11.04 -24.33
CA VAL A 248 -17.01 -10.59 -24.92
C VAL A 248 -17.09 -9.06 -25.01
N SER A 249 -16.31 -8.31 -24.19
CA SER A 249 -16.28 -6.86 -24.29
C SER A 249 -15.39 -6.34 -25.43
N PHE A 250 -14.47 -7.15 -25.95
CA PHE A 250 -13.52 -6.73 -26.99
C PHE A 250 -14.21 -6.36 -28.31
N GLU A 251 -15.24 -7.09 -28.73
CA GLU A 251 -15.99 -6.79 -29.96
C GLU A 251 -16.89 -5.55 -29.83
N ALA A 252 -17.47 -5.31 -28.65
CA ALA A 252 -18.23 -4.12 -28.35
C ALA A 252 -17.34 -2.87 -28.25
N ASP A 253 -16.14 -3.01 -27.68
CA ASP A 253 -15.13 -1.96 -27.59
C ASP A 253 -14.57 -1.55 -28.96
N GLU A 254 -14.35 -2.51 -29.89
CA GLU A 254 -13.93 -2.19 -31.25
C GLU A 254 -15.00 -1.43 -32.04
N ALA A 255 -16.28 -1.73 -31.82
CA ALA A 255 -17.38 -0.99 -32.44
C ALA A 255 -17.50 0.45 -31.88
N ARG A 256 -17.18 0.67 -30.60
CA ARG A 256 -17.16 1.99 -29.96
C ARG A 256 -15.92 2.81 -30.37
N ARG A 257 -14.75 2.22 -30.46
CA ARG A 257 -13.48 2.87 -30.89
C ARG A 257 -13.51 3.41 -32.31
N ARG A 258 -14.49 3.01 -33.15
CA ARG A 258 -14.65 3.50 -34.54
C ARG A 258 -15.37 4.84 -34.63
N ARG A 259 -15.78 5.46 -33.54
CA ARG A 259 -16.38 6.80 -33.54
C ARG A 259 -15.29 7.80 -33.11
N SER A 260 -14.98 8.76 -33.96
CA SER A 260 -13.99 9.83 -33.74
C SER A 260 -14.32 10.77 -32.56
N ASP A 261 -15.51 10.65 -31.99
CA ASP A 261 -16.03 11.47 -30.88
C ASP A 261 -16.03 10.72 -29.52
N HIS A 262 -15.36 9.56 -29.43
CA HIS A 262 -15.39 8.69 -28.25
C HIS A 262 -13.99 8.24 -27.84
N LEU A 263 -13.54 8.73 -26.69
CA LEU A 263 -12.28 8.32 -26.07
C LEU A 263 -12.53 7.43 -24.86
N ALA A 264 -11.56 6.57 -24.56
CA ALA A 264 -11.62 5.70 -23.39
C ALA A 264 -10.27 5.69 -22.68
N PHE A 265 -10.27 6.01 -21.38
CA PHE A 265 -9.07 6.06 -20.57
C PHE A 265 -9.12 5.08 -19.40
N THR A 266 -8.02 4.40 -19.19
CA THR A 266 -7.81 3.50 -18.05
C THR A 266 -7.13 4.22 -16.89
N TYR A 267 -7.02 3.56 -15.75
CA TYR A 267 -6.19 4.03 -14.63
C TYR A 267 -4.76 4.39 -15.06
N GLY A 268 -4.12 3.55 -15.86
CA GLY A 268 -2.77 3.81 -16.34
C GLY A 268 -2.68 5.06 -17.21
N ASP A 269 -3.71 5.37 -17.98
CA ASP A 269 -3.76 6.57 -18.80
C ASP A 269 -3.85 7.82 -17.95
N VAL A 270 -4.85 7.89 -17.07
CA VAL A 270 -5.11 9.07 -16.24
C VAL A 270 -3.95 9.38 -15.29
N LEU A 271 -3.24 8.37 -14.81
CA LEU A 271 -2.38 8.49 -13.63
C LEU A 271 -0.90 8.23 -13.89
N GLU A 272 -0.57 7.29 -14.77
CA GLU A 272 0.84 6.99 -15.11
C GLU A 272 1.26 7.72 -16.39
N ARG A 273 0.33 7.89 -17.34
CA ARG A 273 0.54 8.54 -18.64
C ARG A 273 -0.24 9.85 -18.79
N SER A 274 -0.46 10.55 -17.68
CA SER A 274 -1.30 11.75 -17.62
C SER A 274 -0.95 12.83 -18.66
N ALA A 275 0.33 13.02 -18.99
CA ALA A 275 0.75 13.95 -20.02
C ALA A 275 0.28 13.56 -21.43
N GLN A 276 0.29 12.25 -21.74
CA GLN A 276 -0.23 11.73 -23.00
C GLN A 276 -1.75 11.85 -23.05
N THR A 277 -2.44 11.50 -21.97
CA THR A 277 -3.90 11.65 -21.86
C THR A 277 -4.35 13.11 -22.07
N VAL A 278 -3.62 14.07 -21.48
CA VAL A 278 -3.89 15.50 -21.69
C VAL A 278 -3.67 15.90 -23.16
N ALA A 279 -2.62 15.41 -23.80
CA ALA A 279 -2.36 15.69 -25.22
C ALA A 279 -3.49 15.15 -26.12
N GLU A 280 -3.93 13.90 -25.91
CA GLU A 280 -5.04 13.28 -26.65
C GLU A 280 -6.37 14.03 -26.42
N LEU A 281 -6.65 14.46 -25.18
CA LEU A 281 -7.83 15.27 -24.88
C LEU A 281 -7.78 16.63 -25.55
N THR A 282 -6.62 17.31 -25.51
CA THR A 282 -6.45 18.64 -26.13
C THR A 282 -6.63 18.54 -27.64
N GLU A 283 -6.09 17.51 -28.28
CA GLU A 283 -6.27 17.27 -29.73
C GLU A 283 -7.74 16.99 -30.06
N ALA A 284 -8.45 16.21 -29.23
CA ALA A 284 -9.88 15.91 -29.44
C ALA A 284 -10.80 17.11 -29.18
N MET A 285 -10.36 18.09 -28.40
CA MET A 285 -11.12 19.31 -28.08
C MET A 285 -10.89 20.45 -29.10
N GLY A 286 -9.91 20.29 -30.04
CA GLY A 286 -9.63 21.25 -31.10
C GLY A 286 -8.70 22.35 -30.71
#